data_2b59edb75d4a5fe4075d77d0172df817
#
_entry.id   2b59edb75d4a5fe4075d77d0172df817
#
_cell.length_a   1.000
_cell.length_b   1.000
_cell.length_c   1.000
_cell.angle_alpha   90.00
_cell.angle_beta   90.00
_cell.angle_gamma   90.00
#
_symmetry.space_group_name_H-M   'P 1'
#
loop_
_entity.id
_entity.type
_entity.pdbx_description
1 polymer ?
#
loop_
_entity_poly.entity_id
_entity_poly.type
_entity_poly.pdbx_seq_one_letter_code
_entity_poly.pdbx_strand_id
1 'polypeptide(L)'
;MDEKSIAGFRSDKARALLAYLAVEAERRHSRHSLAGLLWPDRPESAALTNLRIELSNLRQLIGDRRASPPFLNVTREAIQFNRASDHWLDVAEFCALAQNRRDGQPAMQELEAAIRLYRGSFLQGFALKDSAGFDDWCLLTHERLLREALEACRRLA
;
A
#
# COMPACT_ATOMS: atom_id res chain seq x y z
N MET A 1 22.44 2.31 -3.47
CA MET A 1 21.08 1.73 -3.32
C MET A 1 20.35 2.04 -4.61
N ASP A 2 20.21 1.05 -5.46
CA ASP A 2 19.49 1.26 -6.73
C ASP A 2 17.99 1.40 -6.42
N GLU A 3 17.49 2.64 -6.47
CA GLU A 3 16.06 2.93 -6.53
C GLU A 3 15.51 2.34 -7.84
N LYS A 4 15.22 1.06 -7.83
CA LYS A 4 14.53 0.43 -8.94
C LYS A 4 13.07 0.84 -8.86
N SER A 5 12.75 1.94 -9.53
CA SER A 5 11.35 2.31 -9.75
C SER A 5 10.65 1.14 -10.42
N ILE A 6 9.56 0.66 -9.81
CA ILE A 6 8.74 -0.40 -10.39
C ILE A 6 7.98 0.22 -11.57
N ALA A 7 8.55 0.07 -12.77
CA ALA A 7 7.91 0.45 -14.02
C ALA A 7 7.44 -0.82 -14.76
N GLY A 8 6.40 -0.69 -15.60
CA GLY A 8 5.95 -1.79 -16.43
C GLY A 8 4.77 -2.59 -15.91
N PHE A 9 3.94 -1.99 -15.05
CA PHE A 9 2.63 -2.58 -14.71
C PHE A 9 1.82 -2.82 -15.98
N ARG A 10 1.33 -4.04 -16.16
CA ARG A 10 0.50 -4.41 -17.31
C ARG A 10 -0.93 -3.88 -17.17
N SER A 11 -1.38 -3.58 -15.96
CA SER A 11 -2.70 -3.04 -15.69
C SER A 11 -2.70 -2.15 -14.44
N ASP A 12 -3.67 -1.23 -14.38
CA ASP A 12 -3.92 -0.42 -13.20
C ASP A 12 -4.44 -1.27 -12.03
N LYS A 13 -5.10 -2.40 -12.30
CA LYS A 13 -5.55 -3.36 -11.28
C LYS A 13 -4.37 -3.99 -10.53
N ALA A 14 -3.29 -4.35 -11.22
CA ALA A 14 -2.07 -4.86 -10.59
C ALA A 14 -1.40 -3.79 -9.72
N ARG A 15 -1.36 -2.55 -10.18
CA ARG A 15 -0.84 -1.41 -9.42
C ARG A 15 -1.67 -1.14 -8.17
N ALA A 16 -3.00 -1.12 -8.31
CA ALA A 16 -3.94 -0.96 -7.19
C ALA A 16 -3.81 -2.10 -6.16
N LEU A 17 -3.67 -3.34 -6.62
CA LEU A 17 -3.46 -4.50 -5.75
C LEU A 17 -2.20 -4.35 -4.92
N LEU A 18 -1.07 -3.97 -5.53
CA LEU A 18 0.17 -3.75 -4.80
C LEU A 18 0.05 -2.63 -3.78
N ALA A 19 -0.51 -1.48 -4.17
CA ALA A 19 -0.69 -0.34 -3.27
C ALA A 19 -1.56 -0.70 -2.06
N TYR A 20 -2.67 -1.37 -2.29
CA TYR A 20 -3.56 -1.81 -1.23
C TYR A 20 -2.88 -2.78 -0.26
N LEU A 21 -2.24 -3.83 -0.79
CA LEU A 21 -1.55 -4.83 0.03
C LEU A 21 -0.39 -4.23 0.83
N ALA A 22 0.38 -3.33 0.24
CA ALA A 22 1.53 -2.70 0.90
C ALA A 22 1.10 -1.75 2.04
N VAL A 23 0.07 -0.95 1.82
CA VAL A 23 -0.45 -0.02 2.85
C VAL A 23 -1.17 -0.79 3.96
N GLU A 24 -1.93 -1.82 3.63
CA GLU A 24 -2.68 -2.67 4.56
C GLU A 24 -1.91 -3.94 4.98
N ALA A 25 -0.60 -3.84 5.08
CA ALA A 25 0.30 -4.99 5.30
C ALA A 25 0.13 -5.68 6.66
N GLU A 26 -0.55 -5.06 7.63
CA GLU A 26 -0.71 -5.60 8.97
C GLU A 26 -1.64 -6.81 9.04
N ARG A 27 -2.49 -7.00 8.04
CA ARG A 27 -3.50 -8.07 8.01
C ARG A 27 -3.46 -8.89 6.74
N ARG A 28 -3.98 -10.10 6.84
CA ARG A 28 -4.25 -10.96 5.69
C ARG A 28 -5.54 -10.53 5.02
N HIS A 29 -5.53 -10.50 3.70
CA HIS A 29 -6.71 -10.16 2.90
C HIS A 29 -7.22 -11.40 2.19
N SER A 30 -8.50 -11.73 2.36
CA SER A 30 -9.08 -12.86 1.64
C SER A 30 -9.11 -12.59 0.15
N ARG A 31 -8.97 -13.63 -0.67
CA ARG A 31 -9.05 -13.48 -2.13
C ARG A 31 -10.41 -12.96 -2.58
N HIS A 32 -11.48 -13.33 -1.91
CA HIS A 32 -12.84 -12.84 -2.17
C HIS A 32 -12.95 -11.33 -1.92
N SER A 33 -12.42 -10.84 -0.79
CA SER A 33 -12.40 -9.41 -0.48
C SER A 33 -11.60 -8.60 -1.49
N LEU A 34 -10.43 -9.08 -1.91
CA LEU A 34 -9.60 -8.42 -2.92
C LEU A 34 -10.28 -8.43 -4.31
N ALA A 35 -10.89 -9.56 -4.68
CA ALA A 35 -11.62 -9.66 -5.93
C ALA A 35 -12.83 -8.71 -5.96
N GLY A 36 -13.59 -8.64 -4.88
CA GLY A 36 -14.72 -7.70 -4.74
C GLY A 36 -14.30 -6.24 -4.74
N LEU A 37 -13.16 -5.93 -4.13
CA LEU A 37 -12.59 -4.58 -4.13
C LEU A 37 -12.20 -4.11 -5.53
N LEU A 38 -11.56 -4.97 -6.31
CA LEU A 38 -10.98 -4.60 -7.61
C LEU A 38 -11.93 -4.82 -8.79
N TRP A 39 -12.89 -5.74 -8.68
CA TRP A 39 -13.87 -6.07 -9.74
C TRP A 39 -15.28 -6.20 -9.18
N PRO A 40 -15.85 -5.14 -8.57
CA PRO A 40 -17.17 -5.23 -7.91
C PRO A 40 -18.31 -5.57 -8.88
N ASP A 41 -18.17 -5.20 -10.15
CA ASP A 41 -19.21 -5.40 -11.18
C ASP A 41 -19.08 -6.73 -11.94
N ARG A 42 -18.12 -7.58 -11.55
CA ARG A 42 -17.93 -8.90 -12.17
C ARG A 42 -18.53 -10.00 -11.31
N PRO A 43 -19.03 -11.08 -11.93
CA PRO A 43 -19.35 -12.29 -11.17
C PRO A 43 -18.16 -12.77 -10.37
N GLU A 44 -18.39 -13.30 -9.17
CA GLU A 44 -17.34 -13.68 -8.23
C GLU A 44 -16.28 -14.60 -8.84
N SER A 45 -16.71 -15.62 -9.61
CA SER A 45 -15.80 -16.54 -10.28
C SER A 45 -14.87 -15.85 -11.28
N ALA A 46 -15.40 -14.88 -12.04
CA ALA A 46 -14.63 -14.09 -12.98
C ALA A 46 -13.65 -13.14 -12.26
N ALA A 47 -14.11 -12.48 -11.18
CA ALA A 47 -13.28 -11.62 -10.37
C ALA A 47 -12.11 -12.37 -9.71
N LEU A 48 -12.35 -13.57 -9.19
CA LEU A 48 -11.30 -14.44 -8.64
C LEU A 48 -10.30 -14.91 -9.69
N THR A 49 -10.76 -15.19 -10.91
CA THR A 49 -9.90 -15.54 -12.04
C THR A 49 -9.00 -14.35 -12.42
N ASN A 50 -9.58 -13.14 -12.51
CA ASN A 50 -8.84 -11.91 -12.79
C ASN A 50 -7.80 -11.64 -11.68
N LEU A 51 -8.18 -11.78 -10.43
CA LEU A 51 -7.23 -11.63 -9.31
C LEU A 51 -6.05 -12.58 -9.43
N ARG A 52 -6.29 -13.83 -9.79
CA ARG A 52 -5.20 -14.83 -9.96
C ARG A 52 -4.24 -14.42 -11.08
N ILE A 53 -4.76 -13.90 -12.18
CA ILE A 53 -3.93 -13.43 -13.32
C ILE A 53 -3.11 -12.21 -12.89
N GLU A 54 -3.75 -11.21 -12.30
CA GLU A 54 -3.06 -9.98 -11.88
C GLU A 54 -2.03 -10.23 -10.77
N LEU A 55 -2.33 -11.12 -9.83
CA LEU A 55 -1.38 -11.54 -8.80
C LEU A 55 -0.15 -12.22 -9.41
N SER A 56 -0.35 -13.09 -10.41
CA SER A 56 0.76 -13.74 -11.11
C SER A 56 1.65 -12.73 -11.84
N ASN A 57 1.03 -11.78 -12.55
CA ASN A 57 1.73 -10.70 -13.23
C ASN A 57 2.49 -9.81 -12.26
N LEU A 58 1.86 -9.43 -11.15
CA LEU A 58 2.47 -8.63 -10.09
C LEU A 58 3.70 -9.33 -9.50
N ARG A 59 3.56 -10.59 -9.10
CA ARG A 59 4.67 -11.37 -8.53
C ARG A 59 5.86 -11.50 -9.48
N GLN A 60 5.59 -11.63 -10.77
CA GLN A 60 6.64 -11.64 -11.80
C GLN A 60 7.33 -10.28 -11.89
N LEU A 61 6.55 -9.19 -11.93
CA LEU A 61 7.03 -7.82 -12.07
C LEU A 61 7.95 -7.40 -10.91
N ILE A 62 7.52 -7.65 -9.67
CA ILE A 62 8.31 -7.30 -8.47
C ILE A 62 9.43 -8.31 -8.15
N GLY A 63 9.56 -9.39 -8.92
CA GLY A 63 10.56 -10.42 -8.66
C GLY A 63 10.30 -11.25 -7.41
N ASP A 64 9.06 -11.32 -6.95
CA ASP A 64 8.64 -11.95 -5.69
C ASP A 64 9.14 -13.39 -5.51
N ARG A 65 9.15 -14.18 -6.60
CA ARG A 65 9.59 -15.58 -6.56
C ARG A 65 11.10 -15.74 -6.36
N ARG A 66 11.88 -14.70 -6.58
CA ARG A 66 13.34 -14.67 -6.42
C ARG A 66 13.77 -13.97 -5.13
N ALA A 67 12.85 -13.21 -4.53
CA ALA A 67 13.10 -12.50 -3.30
C ALA A 67 13.17 -13.45 -2.11
N SER A 68 14.11 -13.21 -1.19
CA SER A 68 14.25 -13.97 0.05
C SER A 68 14.48 -13.00 1.21
N PRO A 69 13.48 -12.81 2.07
CA PRO A 69 12.12 -13.36 2.01
C PRO A 69 11.27 -12.76 0.87
N PRO A 70 10.20 -13.44 0.44
CA PRO A 70 9.33 -12.93 -0.63
C PRO A 70 8.56 -11.69 -0.19
N PHE A 71 8.15 -10.85 -1.15
CA PHE A 71 7.35 -9.65 -0.88
C PHE A 71 5.90 -9.94 -0.50
N LEU A 72 5.37 -11.06 -0.98
CA LEU A 72 3.99 -11.44 -0.75
C LEU A 72 3.89 -12.84 -0.11
N ASN A 73 3.17 -12.93 0.98
CA ASN A 73 2.74 -14.19 1.57
C ASN A 73 1.42 -14.61 0.91
N VAL A 74 1.47 -15.60 0.04
CA VAL A 74 0.34 -16.04 -0.77
C VAL A 74 -0.09 -17.44 -0.36
N THR A 75 -1.34 -17.57 0.06
CA THR A 75 -1.99 -18.86 0.36
C THR A 75 -3.16 -19.12 -0.60
N ARG A 76 -3.81 -20.26 -0.43
CA ARG A 76 -5.04 -20.59 -1.16
C ARG A 76 -6.17 -19.59 -0.90
N GLU A 77 -6.24 -19.07 0.32
CA GLU A 77 -7.37 -18.29 0.82
C GLU A 77 -7.09 -16.81 0.91
N ALA A 78 -5.83 -16.43 1.14
CA ALA A 78 -5.47 -15.06 1.46
C ALA A 78 -4.13 -14.63 0.85
N ILE A 79 -3.95 -13.32 0.77
CA ILE A 79 -2.73 -12.65 0.35
C ILE A 79 -2.40 -11.57 1.39
N GLN A 80 -1.12 -11.47 1.73
CA GLN A 80 -0.61 -10.42 2.63
C GLN A 80 0.72 -9.91 2.12
N PHE A 81 0.95 -8.61 2.22
CA PHE A 81 2.28 -8.04 2.01
C PHE A 81 3.21 -8.46 3.16
N ASN A 82 4.41 -8.93 2.82
CA ASN A 82 5.37 -9.41 3.81
C ASN A 82 6.22 -8.26 4.35
N ARG A 83 5.92 -7.81 5.53
CA ARG A 83 6.66 -6.74 6.21
C ARG A 83 8.13 -7.06 6.51
N ALA A 84 8.49 -8.34 6.53
CA ALA A 84 9.87 -8.79 6.71
C ALA A 84 10.69 -8.80 5.41
N SER A 85 10.08 -8.51 4.26
CA SER A 85 10.78 -8.40 2.99
C SER A 85 11.66 -7.15 2.93
N ASP A 86 12.65 -7.18 2.05
CA ASP A 86 13.53 -6.02 1.80
C ASP A 86 12.81 -5.00 0.89
N HIS A 87 12.10 -4.10 1.52
CA HIS A 87 11.33 -3.05 0.84
C HIS A 87 11.38 -1.74 1.62
N TRP A 88 11.09 -0.65 0.92
CA TRP A 88 10.84 0.64 1.51
C TRP A 88 9.50 1.18 1.00
N LEU A 89 8.67 1.68 1.90
CA LEU A 89 7.37 2.27 1.62
C LEU A 89 7.26 3.62 2.33
N ASP A 90 7.10 4.69 1.56
CA ASP A 90 7.02 6.07 2.06
C ASP A 90 5.89 6.27 3.09
N VAL A 91 4.72 5.69 2.86
CA VAL A 91 3.59 5.74 3.80
C VAL A 91 3.93 5.10 5.14
N ALA A 92 4.59 3.93 5.12
CA ALA A 92 4.97 3.22 6.35
C ALA A 92 6.03 4.00 7.12
N GLU A 93 7.02 4.53 6.42
CA GLU A 93 8.08 5.37 7.00
C GLU A 93 7.50 6.66 7.58
N PHE A 94 6.62 7.33 6.84
CA PHE A 94 5.91 8.52 7.33
C PHE A 94 5.16 8.23 8.63
N CYS A 95 4.35 7.18 8.68
CA CYS A 95 3.60 6.80 9.87
C CYS A 95 4.51 6.46 11.06
N ALA A 96 5.59 5.73 10.81
CA ALA A 96 6.55 5.37 11.85
C ALA A 96 7.22 6.61 12.45
N LEU A 97 7.68 7.54 11.61
CA LEU A 97 8.32 8.79 12.03
C LEU A 97 7.33 9.73 12.76
N ALA A 98 6.11 9.87 12.22
CA ALA A 98 5.09 10.74 12.82
C ALA A 98 4.62 10.28 14.19
N GLN A 99 4.66 8.97 14.45
CA GLN A 99 4.20 8.37 15.71
C GLN A 99 5.33 8.12 16.70
N ASN A 100 6.60 8.29 16.29
CA ASN A 100 7.75 8.02 17.16
C ASN A 100 7.80 9.00 18.34
N ARG A 101 8.04 8.44 19.53
CA ARG A 101 8.19 9.20 20.77
C ARG A 101 9.41 8.70 21.51
N ARG A 102 10.27 9.62 21.93
CA ARG A 102 11.40 9.34 22.84
C ARG A 102 11.04 9.90 24.20
N ASP A 103 11.10 9.04 25.21
CA ASP A 103 10.79 9.42 26.61
C ASP A 103 9.41 10.11 26.79
N GLY A 104 8.44 9.67 25.99
CA GLY A 104 7.08 10.23 25.98
C GLY A 104 6.91 11.56 25.24
N GLN A 105 8.00 12.15 24.75
CA GLN A 105 8.01 13.39 23.98
C GLN A 105 8.11 13.09 22.47
N PRO A 106 7.52 13.94 21.61
CA PRO A 106 7.73 13.85 20.18
C PRO A 106 9.21 14.01 19.84
N ALA A 107 9.73 13.14 19.00
CA ALA A 107 11.09 13.28 18.49
C ALA A 107 11.08 14.30 17.35
N MET A 108 11.57 15.51 17.60
CA MET A 108 11.47 16.64 16.66
C MET A 108 12.08 16.37 15.29
N GLN A 109 13.24 15.72 15.27
CA GLN A 109 13.93 15.37 14.01
C GLN A 109 13.12 14.37 13.18
N GLU A 110 12.47 13.39 13.82
CA GLU A 110 11.59 12.43 13.15
C GLU A 110 10.32 13.10 12.62
N LEU A 111 9.74 14.06 13.37
CA LEU A 111 8.59 14.82 12.87
C LEU A 111 8.94 15.64 11.63
N GLU A 112 10.10 16.32 11.62
CA GLU A 112 10.58 17.04 10.45
C GLU A 112 10.81 16.10 9.25
N ALA A 113 11.37 14.92 9.50
CA ALA A 113 11.57 13.90 8.45
C ALA A 113 10.23 13.39 7.91
N ALA A 114 9.23 13.15 8.78
CA ALA A 114 7.89 12.76 8.37
C ALA A 114 7.25 13.81 7.46
N ILE A 115 7.29 15.09 7.85
CA ILE A 115 6.72 16.17 7.04
C ILE A 115 7.41 16.28 5.68
N ARG A 116 8.72 16.07 5.61
CA ARG A 116 9.45 16.03 4.33
C ARG A 116 9.02 14.89 3.41
N LEU A 117 8.55 13.76 3.96
CA LEU A 117 8.00 12.64 3.19
C LEU A 117 6.60 12.93 2.66
N TYR A 118 5.82 13.77 3.34
CA TYR A 118 4.47 14.11 2.92
C TYR A 118 4.51 15.13 1.77
N ARG A 119 4.58 14.63 0.54
CA ARG A 119 4.77 15.47 -0.67
C ARG A 119 3.49 15.79 -1.43
N GLY A 120 2.34 15.29 -1.00
CA GLY A 120 1.06 15.49 -1.68
C GLY A 120 0.01 14.47 -1.30
N SER A 121 -1.06 14.45 -2.06
CA SER A 121 -2.18 13.53 -1.83
C SER A 121 -1.77 12.08 -2.05
N PHE A 122 -2.30 11.19 -1.21
CA PHE A 122 -2.10 9.75 -1.35
C PHE A 122 -2.53 9.26 -2.74
N LEU A 123 -1.65 8.53 -3.44
CA LEU A 123 -1.86 8.05 -4.81
C LEU A 123 -2.34 9.14 -5.78
N GLN A 124 -1.81 10.36 -5.64
CA GLN A 124 -2.19 11.50 -6.48
C GLN A 124 -2.11 11.16 -7.98
N GLY A 125 -3.21 11.43 -8.70
CA GLY A 125 -3.28 11.18 -10.13
C GLY A 125 -3.54 9.72 -10.51
N PHE A 126 -3.71 8.81 -9.54
CA PHE A 126 -4.11 7.44 -9.78
C PHE A 126 -5.58 7.24 -9.41
N ALA A 127 -6.37 6.81 -10.38
CA ALA A 127 -7.76 6.41 -10.19
C ALA A 127 -7.98 5.03 -10.81
N LEU A 128 -8.74 4.20 -10.14
CA LEU A 128 -9.06 2.87 -10.62
C LEU A 128 -10.48 2.85 -11.21
N LYS A 129 -10.57 2.65 -12.51
CA LYS A 129 -11.86 2.59 -13.20
C LYS A 129 -12.73 1.44 -12.65
N ASP A 130 -14.02 1.72 -12.48
CA ASP A 130 -15.04 0.74 -12.07
C ASP A 130 -14.73 0.03 -10.73
N SER A 131 -14.19 0.76 -9.75
CA SER A 131 -13.82 0.21 -8.44
C SER A 131 -14.05 1.23 -7.32
N ALA A 132 -15.32 1.57 -7.07
CA ALA A 132 -15.71 2.57 -6.06
C ALA A 132 -15.14 2.26 -4.66
N GLY A 133 -15.11 0.99 -4.26
CA GLY A 133 -14.52 0.61 -2.96
C GLY A 133 -13.02 0.89 -2.84
N PHE A 134 -12.28 0.81 -3.95
CA PHE A 134 -10.88 1.20 -3.96
C PHE A 134 -10.72 2.73 -3.87
N ASP A 135 -11.57 3.50 -4.56
CA ASP A 135 -11.55 4.95 -4.50
C ASP A 135 -11.92 5.45 -3.09
N ASP A 136 -12.91 4.85 -2.44
CA ASP A 136 -13.26 5.12 -1.05
C ASP A 136 -12.09 4.83 -0.10
N TRP A 137 -11.40 3.71 -0.29
CA TRP A 137 -10.20 3.38 0.48
C TRP A 137 -9.08 4.42 0.27
N CYS A 138 -8.86 4.87 -0.96
CA CYS A 138 -7.88 5.92 -1.26
C CYS A 138 -8.22 7.22 -0.53
N LEU A 139 -9.49 7.63 -0.55
CA LEU A 139 -9.96 8.83 0.12
C LEU A 139 -9.76 8.75 1.64
N LEU A 140 -10.20 7.67 2.26
CA LEU A 140 -10.05 7.46 3.70
C LEU A 140 -8.57 7.40 4.11
N THR A 141 -7.74 6.77 3.31
CA THR A 141 -6.29 6.71 3.55
C THR A 141 -5.67 8.10 3.42
N HIS A 142 -6.05 8.86 2.41
CA HIS A 142 -5.60 10.26 2.24
C HIS A 142 -5.98 11.12 3.45
N GLU A 143 -7.23 11.08 3.90
CA GLU A 143 -7.70 11.84 5.06
C GLU A 143 -6.95 11.46 6.34
N ARG A 144 -6.69 10.18 6.54
CA ARG A 144 -5.89 9.70 7.68
C ARG A 144 -4.48 10.26 7.65
N LEU A 145 -3.78 10.14 6.52
CA LEU A 145 -2.40 10.62 6.37
C LEU A 145 -2.31 12.14 6.50
N LEU A 146 -3.27 12.87 5.93
CA LEU A 146 -3.34 14.32 6.07
C LEU A 146 -3.51 14.74 7.54
N ARG A 147 -4.37 14.07 8.28
CA ARG A 147 -4.58 14.33 9.71
C ARG A 147 -3.30 14.09 10.51
N GLU A 148 -2.58 13.00 10.22
CA GLU A 148 -1.29 12.70 10.86
C GLU A 148 -0.24 13.76 10.51
N ALA A 149 -0.19 14.24 9.26
CA ALA A 149 0.73 15.31 8.85
C ALA A 149 0.44 16.63 9.56
N LEU A 150 -0.83 17.03 9.65
CA LEU A 150 -1.24 18.25 10.36
C LEU A 150 -0.90 18.15 11.85
N GLU A 151 -1.09 16.98 12.46
CA GLU A 151 -0.73 16.76 13.86
C GLU A 151 0.79 16.83 14.06
N ALA A 152 1.58 16.27 13.14
CA ALA A 152 3.03 16.40 13.17
C ALA A 152 3.48 17.87 13.08
N CYS A 153 2.86 18.65 12.18
CA CYS A 153 3.12 20.10 12.08
C CYS A 153 2.78 20.85 13.37
N ARG A 154 1.65 20.53 14.01
CA ARG A 154 1.27 21.16 15.30
C ARG A 154 2.25 20.88 16.42
N ARG A 155 2.85 19.68 16.41
CA ARG A 155 3.87 19.31 17.43
C ARG A 155 5.20 19.99 17.21
N LEU A 156 5.50 20.43 15.98
CA LEU A 156 6.70 21.20 15.64
C LEU A 156 6.55 22.69 15.93
N ALA A 157 5.33 23.19 15.93
CA ALA A 157 5.05 24.61 16.19
C ALA A 157 5.17 24.94 17.69
#